data_09fdad5fbdf79bd64002f36779879740
#
_entry.id   09fdad5fbdf79bd64002f36779879740
#
_cell.length_a   1.000
_cell.length_b   1.000
_cell.length_c   1.000
_cell.angle_alpha   90.00
_cell.angle_beta   90.00
_cell.angle_gamma   90.00
#
_symmetry.space_group_name_H-M   'P 1'
#
loop_
_entity.id
_entity.type
_entity.pdbx_description
1 polymer ?
#
loop_
_entity_poly.entity_id
_entity_poly.type
_entity_poly.pdbx_seq_one_letter_code
_entity_poly.pdbx_strand_id
1 'polypeptide(L)'
;MQTDILASAPRTTDGQMLDQNGGTIARSRVKAVYIVPDTGAGSVVFRDGGASGAVKVTLNTLAGATASDYIEFPGEGLLFQTNVYADVTTVASVMIFYG
;
A
#
# COMPACT_ATOMS: atom_id res chain seq x y z
N MET A 1 22.54 -5.78 -13.47
CA MET A 1 21.16 -5.36 -13.30
C MET A 1 20.92 -4.78 -11.92
N GLN A 2 20.38 -3.65 -11.88
CA GLN A 2 20.10 -3.00 -10.61
C GLN A 2 18.60 -2.90 -10.39
N THR A 3 18.18 -3.20 -9.18
CA THR A 3 16.79 -3.06 -8.82
C THR A 3 16.68 -2.01 -7.73
N ASP A 4 16.02 -0.92 -8.05
CA ASP A 4 15.80 0.16 -7.09
C ASP A 4 14.42 0.01 -6.49
N ILE A 5 14.38 -0.60 -5.31
CA ILE A 5 13.13 -0.74 -4.57
C ILE A 5 13.15 0.26 -3.43
N LEU A 6 12.14 1.10 -3.40
CA LEU A 6 11.99 2.14 -2.41
C LEU A 6 10.87 1.74 -1.45
N ALA A 7 11.00 2.14 -0.20
CA ALA A 7 9.97 1.94 0.80
C ALA A 7 9.22 3.25 1.02
N SER A 8 7.90 3.21 1.05
CA SER A 8 7.09 4.37 1.37
C SER A 8 7.13 4.66 2.88
N ALA A 9 6.72 5.87 3.25
CA ALA A 9 6.41 6.15 4.64
C ALA A 9 5.18 5.32 5.05
N PRO A 10 5.09 4.90 6.32
CA PRO A 10 3.90 4.19 6.79
C PRO A 10 2.70 5.11 6.83
N ARG A 11 1.52 4.54 6.57
CA ARG A 11 0.28 5.28 6.60
C ARG A 11 -0.71 4.61 7.53
N THR A 12 -1.39 5.41 8.35
CA THR A 12 -2.33 4.90 9.35
C THR A 12 -3.77 5.29 9.04
N THR A 13 -3.98 6.18 8.08
CA THR A 13 -5.31 6.67 7.69
C THR A 13 -5.40 6.72 6.18
N ASP A 14 -6.61 6.98 5.65
CA ASP A 14 -6.82 7.12 4.21
C ASP A 14 -5.96 8.26 3.65
N GLY A 15 -5.43 8.05 2.48
CA GLY A 15 -4.70 9.09 1.77
C GLY A 15 -3.69 8.53 0.80
N GLN A 16 -2.98 9.44 0.12
CA GLN A 16 -1.92 9.04 -0.79
C GLN A 16 -0.75 8.46 -0.03
N MET A 17 -0.19 7.39 -0.59
CA MET A 17 1.08 6.88 -0.09
C MET A 17 2.17 7.89 -0.42
N LEU A 18 3.02 8.18 0.55
CA LEU A 18 4.08 9.17 0.42
C LEU A 18 5.44 8.49 0.54
N ASP A 19 6.44 9.09 -0.08
CA ASP A 19 7.81 8.59 0.09
C ASP A 19 8.34 8.94 1.48
N GLN A 20 9.56 8.51 1.80
CA GLN A 20 10.13 8.73 3.13
C GLN A 20 10.35 10.21 3.46
N ASN A 21 10.36 11.06 2.45
CA ASN A 21 10.54 12.50 2.62
C ASN A 21 9.21 13.26 2.61
N GLY A 22 8.09 12.55 2.52
CA GLY A 22 6.76 13.15 2.50
C GLY A 22 6.28 13.59 1.13
N GLY A 23 6.98 13.23 0.07
CA GLY A 23 6.57 13.56 -1.30
C GLY A 23 5.59 12.55 -1.86
N THR A 24 4.82 12.98 -2.85
CA THR A 24 3.86 12.10 -3.53
C THR A 24 4.60 11.07 -4.38
N ILE A 25 4.17 9.81 -4.26
CA ILE A 25 4.66 8.76 -5.15
C ILE A 25 3.83 8.85 -6.43
N ALA A 26 4.47 9.28 -7.52
CA ALA A 26 3.82 9.43 -8.81
C ALA A 26 3.70 8.06 -9.50
N ARG A 27 3.76 8.02 -10.83
CA ARG A 27 3.69 6.76 -11.57
C ARG A 27 4.76 5.80 -11.08
N SER A 28 4.35 4.60 -10.69
CA SER A 28 5.26 3.62 -10.10
C SER A 28 4.67 2.21 -10.18
N ARG A 29 5.51 1.23 -9.89
CA ARG A 29 5.06 -0.16 -9.72
C ARG A 29 5.21 -0.53 -8.26
N VAL A 30 4.12 -0.99 -7.66
CA VAL A 30 4.13 -1.48 -6.29
C VAL A 30 4.55 -2.94 -6.32
N LYS A 31 5.65 -3.24 -5.67
CA LYS A 31 6.26 -4.57 -5.67
C LYS A 31 5.75 -5.43 -4.52
N ALA A 32 5.51 -4.81 -3.38
CA ALA A 32 5.05 -5.51 -2.19
C ALA A 32 4.35 -4.54 -1.25
N VAL A 33 3.56 -5.09 -0.34
CA VAL A 33 2.81 -4.34 0.66
C VAL A 33 3.08 -4.97 2.02
N TYR A 34 3.31 -4.13 3.02
CA TYR A 34 3.49 -4.56 4.40
C TYR A 34 2.37 -3.95 5.24
N ILE A 35 1.56 -4.81 5.86
CA ILE A 35 0.39 -4.39 6.63
C ILE A 35 0.56 -4.83 8.07
N VAL A 36 0.38 -3.88 8.99
CA VAL A 36 0.29 -4.19 10.42
C VAL A 36 -1.20 -4.18 10.77
N PRO A 37 -1.79 -5.33 11.12
CA PRO A 37 -3.22 -5.38 11.41
C PRO A 37 -3.56 -4.73 12.75
N ASP A 38 -4.80 -4.30 12.88
CA ASP A 38 -5.38 -3.89 14.15
C ASP A 38 -6.17 -5.07 14.73
N THR A 39 -6.92 -4.87 15.81
CA THR A 39 -7.61 -5.96 16.50
C THR A 39 -8.79 -6.52 15.71
N GLY A 40 -9.47 -5.71 14.92
CA GLY A 40 -10.60 -6.15 14.12
C GLY A 40 -10.22 -6.56 12.71
N ALA A 41 -11.15 -7.16 12.01
CA ALA A 41 -10.99 -7.42 10.58
C ALA A 41 -10.91 -6.10 9.84
N GLY A 42 -9.92 -5.96 8.97
CA GLY A 42 -9.69 -4.72 8.26
C GLY A 42 -9.39 -4.92 6.79
N SER A 43 -9.16 -3.81 6.11
CA SER A 43 -8.81 -3.86 4.69
C SER A 43 -7.97 -2.67 4.28
N VAL A 44 -7.21 -2.86 3.22
CA VAL A 44 -6.53 -1.78 2.51
C VAL A 44 -6.91 -1.89 1.05
N VAL A 45 -7.49 -0.83 0.51
CA VAL A 45 -7.86 -0.75 -0.90
C VAL A 45 -6.93 0.27 -1.55
N PHE A 46 -6.16 -0.18 -2.54
CA PHE A 46 -5.27 0.72 -3.28
C PHE A 46 -5.96 1.20 -4.54
N ARG A 47 -5.94 2.52 -4.74
CA ARG A 47 -6.56 3.17 -5.89
C ARG A 47 -5.52 3.97 -6.66
N ASP A 48 -5.70 4.04 -7.96
CA ASP A 48 -4.86 4.84 -8.84
C ASP A 48 -5.61 6.13 -9.19
N GLY A 49 -5.07 7.25 -8.74
CA GLY A 49 -5.67 8.55 -9.05
C GLY A 49 -6.42 9.22 -7.90
N GLY A 50 -6.22 8.78 -6.66
CA GLY A 50 -6.81 9.42 -5.50
C GLY A 50 -8.04 8.70 -4.96
N ALA A 51 -8.80 9.36 -4.09
CA ALA A 51 -9.93 8.76 -3.39
C ALA A 51 -11.03 8.24 -4.33
N SER A 52 -11.16 8.84 -5.50
CA SER A 52 -12.13 8.44 -6.51
C SER A 52 -11.50 7.63 -7.64
N GLY A 53 -10.25 7.26 -7.49
CA GLY A 53 -9.53 6.53 -8.53
C GLY A 53 -9.96 5.09 -8.67
N ALA A 54 -9.49 4.45 -9.73
CA ALA A 54 -9.80 3.05 -9.98
C ALA A 54 -9.17 2.15 -8.93
N VAL A 55 -9.94 1.18 -8.43
CA VAL A 55 -9.42 0.18 -7.49
C VAL A 55 -8.46 -0.74 -8.22
N LYS A 56 -7.25 -0.86 -7.70
CA LYS A 56 -6.24 -1.73 -8.28
C LYS A 56 -6.15 -3.07 -7.53
N VAL A 57 -6.27 -3.03 -6.21
CA VAL A 57 -6.22 -4.24 -5.39
C VAL A 57 -6.87 -3.97 -4.04
N THR A 58 -7.50 -5.00 -3.49
CA THR A 58 -8.07 -4.98 -2.15
C THR A 58 -7.42 -6.09 -1.32
N LEU A 59 -6.84 -5.72 -0.19
CA LEU A 59 -6.18 -6.64 0.72
C LEU A 59 -6.91 -6.62 2.06
N ASN A 60 -7.22 -7.81 2.59
CA ASN A 60 -7.99 -7.93 3.82
C ASN A 60 -7.13 -8.53 4.92
N THR A 61 -7.36 -8.08 6.16
CA THR A 61 -6.78 -8.67 7.36
C THR A 61 -7.86 -9.39 8.15
N LEU A 62 -7.46 -10.37 8.93
CA LEU A 62 -8.38 -11.16 9.74
C LEU A 62 -8.54 -10.55 11.12
N ALA A 63 -9.75 -10.71 11.70
CA ALA A 63 -9.99 -10.29 13.07
C ALA A 63 -9.08 -11.10 14.01
N GLY A 64 -8.49 -10.41 15.00
CA GLY A 64 -7.60 -11.05 15.96
C GLY A 64 -6.22 -11.37 15.43
N ALA A 65 -5.87 -10.91 14.23
CA ALA A 65 -4.52 -11.12 13.69
C ALA A 65 -3.50 -10.40 14.56
N THR A 66 -2.41 -11.09 14.89
CA THR A 66 -1.35 -10.53 15.71
C THR A 66 -0.03 -10.41 14.97
N ALA A 67 0.05 -10.99 13.77
CA ALA A 67 1.24 -10.95 12.94
C ALA A 67 1.03 -10.01 11.76
N SER A 68 2.09 -9.30 11.38
CA SER A 68 2.07 -8.45 10.20
C SER A 68 2.03 -9.29 8.93
N ASP A 69 1.38 -8.74 7.90
CA ASP A 69 1.29 -9.38 6.59
C ASP A 69 2.24 -8.72 5.61
N TYR A 70 3.02 -9.53 4.92
CA TYR A 70 3.89 -9.09 3.83
C TYR A 70 3.41 -9.76 2.56
N ILE A 71 2.99 -8.97 1.58
CA ILE A 71 2.38 -9.47 0.35
C ILE A 71 3.20 -8.99 -0.83
N GLU A 72 3.72 -9.93 -1.61
CA GLU A 72 4.47 -9.62 -2.82
C GLU A 72 3.59 -9.80 -4.05
N PHE A 73 3.73 -8.88 -5.00
CA PHE A 73 3.07 -9.01 -6.29
C PHE A 73 4.01 -9.66 -7.30
N PRO A 74 3.48 -10.56 -8.14
CA PRO A 74 4.34 -11.25 -9.11
C PRO A 74 4.83 -10.30 -10.21
N GLY A 75 5.89 -10.74 -10.89
CA GLY A 75 6.43 -10.03 -12.04
C GLY A 75 7.02 -8.69 -11.65
N GLU A 76 6.65 -7.66 -12.39
CA GLU A 76 7.16 -6.31 -12.17
C GLU A 76 6.31 -5.50 -11.21
N GLY A 77 5.34 -6.13 -10.58
CA GLY A 77 4.47 -5.47 -9.63
C GLY A 77 3.22 -4.87 -10.27
N LEU A 78 2.47 -4.15 -9.46
CA LEU A 78 1.20 -3.57 -9.85
C LEU A 78 1.41 -2.11 -10.26
N LEU A 79 1.06 -1.78 -11.50
CA LEU A 79 1.30 -0.45 -12.04
C LEU A 79 0.25 0.56 -11.59
N PHE A 80 0.72 1.68 -11.06
CA PHE A 80 -0.11 2.85 -10.77
C PHE A 80 0.34 3.99 -11.69
N GLN A 81 -0.58 4.52 -12.47
CA GLN A 81 -0.26 5.53 -13.49
C GLN A 81 -0.12 6.94 -12.92
N THR A 82 -0.93 7.28 -11.93
CA THR A 82 -1.01 8.64 -11.41
C THR A 82 -0.39 8.75 -10.03
N ASN A 83 -0.91 8.00 -9.08
CA ASN A 83 -0.40 7.96 -7.72
C ASN A 83 -0.94 6.71 -7.04
N VAL A 84 -0.46 6.46 -5.82
CA VAL A 84 -0.92 5.33 -5.02
C VAL A 84 -1.73 5.90 -3.87
N TYR A 85 -3.03 5.64 -3.85
CA TYR A 85 -3.93 6.06 -2.78
C TYR A 85 -4.36 4.84 -1.98
N ALA A 86 -4.35 4.94 -0.67
CA ALA A 86 -4.77 3.84 0.21
C ALA A 86 -6.03 4.22 0.99
N ASP A 87 -7.06 3.41 0.85
CA ASP A 87 -8.23 3.42 1.74
C ASP A 87 -7.97 2.41 2.84
N VAL A 88 -7.83 2.87 4.07
CA VAL A 88 -7.42 2.02 5.20
C VAL A 88 -8.59 1.88 6.16
N THR A 89 -8.97 0.64 6.45
CA THR A 89 -10.04 0.33 7.39
C THR A 89 -9.53 -0.67 8.42
N THR A 90 -9.54 -0.28 9.68
CA THR A 90 -9.18 -1.16 10.81
C THR A 90 -7.82 -1.87 10.60
N VAL A 91 -6.82 -1.06 10.23
CA VAL A 91 -5.44 -1.51 10.04
C VAL A 91 -4.54 -0.52 10.78
N ALA A 92 -3.56 -1.02 11.52
CA ALA A 92 -2.69 -0.14 12.31
C ALA A 92 -1.78 0.69 11.40
N SER A 93 -1.20 0.08 10.38
CA SER A 93 -0.40 0.82 9.40
C SER A 93 -0.21 0.01 8.13
N VAL A 94 0.15 0.70 7.05
CA VAL A 94 0.47 0.08 5.78
C VAL A 94 1.64 0.81 5.14
N MET A 95 2.55 0.03 4.54
CA MET A 95 3.66 0.54 3.75
C MET A 95 3.67 -0.18 2.42
N ILE A 96 4.24 0.47 1.41
CA ILE A 96 4.48 -0.19 0.12
C ILE A 96 5.96 -0.15 -0.22
N PHE A 97 6.37 -1.16 -0.99
CA PHE A 97 7.68 -1.20 -1.62
C PHE A 97 7.45 -1.04 -3.12
N TYR A 98 8.12 -0.06 -3.72
CA TYR A 98 7.81 0.33 -5.09
C TYR A 98 9.10 0.68 -5.86
N GLY A 99 8.95 0.78 -7.16
CA GLY A 99 10.09 1.13 -8.00
C GLY A 99 9.75 1.42 -9.45
#